data_07f7509428d8849dc606c1ba45c8867b
#
_entry.id   07f7509428d8849dc606c1ba45c8867b
#
_cell.length_a   1.000
_cell.length_b   1.000
_cell.length_c   1.000
_cell.angle_alpha   90.00
_cell.angle_beta   90.00
_cell.angle_gamma   90.00
#
_symmetry.space_group_name_H-M   'P 1'
#
loop_
_entity.id
_entity.type
_entity.pdbx_description
1 polymer ?
#
loop_
_entity_poly.entity_id
_entity_poly.type
_entity_poly.pdbx_seq_one_letter_code
_entity_poly.pdbx_strand_id
1 'polypeptide(L)'
;MNNQHVFRRLLGYLKKYRLRLCMVLVFAGISTIFMVLAPFVIGEITTTLFASIQDGRFYWKTIGTLLLILIGLYFISQIFSLLQGFGMAKITAGVMETLRQDIDDKMHRLKLEYYDTHTHGDILSVITNDVDTINNTMSQNLTAIVTQAVTAAGIFLMMVSISPKLSVIPIILVPLSLLSAAKMMKLSGTYYNRQQQLLGTLNGYIEEIYHGHQVVQTFHYQKRCLLYTSDAA
;
A
#
# COMPACT_ATOMS: atom_id res chain seq x y z
N MET A 1 -15.86 13.86 9.85
CA MET A 1 -14.50 14.26 10.28
C MET A 1 -13.71 14.69 9.06
N ASN A 2 -13.01 15.82 9.13
CA ASN A 2 -12.31 16.35 7.96
C ASN A 2 -10.99 15.58 7.79
N ASN A 3 -10.89 14.68 6.80
CA ASN A 3 -9.73 13.83 6.54
C ASN A 3 -8.40 14.61 6.42
N GLN A 4 -8.46 15.89 6.04
CA GLN A 4 -7.30 16.76 5.94
C GLN A 4 -6.63 17.03 7.30
N HIS A 5 -7.41 17.15 8.39
CA HIS A 5 -6.88 17.38 9.74
C HIS A 5 -6.15 16.14 10.28
N VAL A 6 -6.69 14.94 10.00
CA VAL A 6 -6.06 13.68 10.43
C VAL A 6 -4.72 13.49 9.72
N PHE A 7 -4.69 13.68 8.41
CA PHE A 7 -3.48 13.56 7.61
C PHE A 7 -2.39 14.58 8.03
N ARG A 8 -2.78 15.82 8.27
CA ARG A 8 -1.85 16.87 8.75
C ARG A 8 -1.27 16.54 10.14
N ARG A 9 -2.05 15.91 11.00
CA ARG A 9 -1.61 15.47 12.33
C ARG A 9 -0.62 14.32 12.24
N LEU A 10 -0.88 13.32 11.38
CA LEU A 10 0.05 12.23 11.10
C LEU A 10 1.38 12.73 10.52
N LEU A 11 1.33 13.68 9.58
CA LEU A 11 2.54 14.34 9.07
C LEU A 11 3.31 15.09 10.17
N GLY A 12 2.61 15.59 11.20
CA GLY A 12 3.24 16.22 12.37
C GLY A 12 4.18 15.28 13.13
N TYR A 13 3.79 14.02 13.30
CA TYR A 13 4.62 13.00 13.94
C TYR A 13 5.89 12.69 13.13
N LEU A 14 5.80 12.70 11.81
CA LEU A 14 6.97 12.48 10.92
C LEU A 14 7.99 13.61 11.00
N LYS A 15 7.58 14.83 11.36
CA LYS A 15 8.45 15.99 11.46
C LYS A 15 9.60 15.80 12.45
N LYS A 16 9.36 15.02 13.52
CA LYS A 16 10.38 14.65 14.53
C LYS A 16 11.51 13.79 13.90
N TYR A 17 11.20 13.01 12.86
CA TYR A 17 12.13 12.06 12.22
C TYR A 17 12.67 12.56 10.87
N ARG A 18 12.60 13.87 10.59
CA ARG A 18 12.99 14.46 9.29
C ARG A 18 14.38 14.06 8.80
N LEU A 19 15.37 13.98 9.71
CA LEU A 19 16.74 13.61 9.34
C LEU A 19 16.82 12.15 8.89
N ARG A 20 16.15 11.23 9.62
CA ARG A 20 16.06 9.81 9.23
C ARG A 20 15.28 9.64 7.94
N LEU A 21 14.23 10.44 7.74
CA LEU A 21 13.45 10.43 6.50
C LEU A 21 14.31 10.89 5.30
N CYS A 22 15.14 11.91 5.47
CA CYS A 22 16.11 12.32 4.45
C CYS A 22 17.09 11.18 4.10
N MET A 23 17.62 10.46 5.09
CA MET A 23 18.49 9.30 4.84
C MET A 23 17.76 8.19 4.06
N VAL A 24 16.51 7.91 4.43
CA VAL A 24 15.66 6.93 3.72
C VAL A 24 15.45 7.36 2.26
N LEU A 25 15.18 8.65 2.02
CA LEU A 25 15.04 9.21 0.66
C LEU A 25 16.34 9.11 -0.15
N VAL A 26 17.48 9.34 0.47
CA VAL A 26 18.79 9.18 -0.18
C VAL A 26 19.01 7.71 -0.58
N PHE A 27 18.77 6.76 0.34
CA PHE A 27 18.88 5.33 0.03
C PHE A 27 17.90 4.89 -1.06
N ALA A 28 16.65 5.39 -1.03
CA ALA A 28 15.68 5.17 -2.09
C ALA A 28 16.18 5.70 -3.44
N GLY A 29 16.72 6.92 -3.45
CA GLY A 29 17.31 7.53 -4.67
C GLY A 29 18.46 6.72 -5.24
N ILE A 30 19.41 6.30 -4.39
CA ILE A 30 20.54 5.46 -4.81
C ILE A 30 20.04 4.11 -5.35
N SER A 31 19.16 3.42 -4.63
CA SER A 31 18.56 2.16 -5.08
C SER A 31 17.88 2.32 -6.44
N THR A 32 17.12 3.40 -6.62
CA THR A 32 16.41 3.69 -7.87
C THR A 32 17.39 3.96 -9.02
N ILE A 33 18.48 4.68 -8.80
CA ILE A 33 19.49 4.94 -9.84
C ILE A 33 20.04 3.62 -10.38
N PHE A 34 20.45 2.70 -9.50
CA PHE A 34 20.95 1.38 -9.91
C PHE A 34 19.87 0.54 -10.61
N MET A 35 18.63 0.59 -10.13
CA MET A 35 17.50 -0.11 -10.74
C MET A 35 17.19 0.42 -12.14
N VAL A 36 17.24 1.74 -12.33
CA VAL A 36 16.92 2.41 -13.60
C VAL A 36 18.02 2.21 -14.65
N LEU A 37 19.27 1.95 -14.25
CA LEU A 37 20.35 1.61 -15.16
C LEU A 37 20.23 0.18 -15.74
N ALA A 38 19.52 -0.73 -15.09
CA ALA A 38 19.38 -2.12 -15.53
C ALA A 38 18.77 -2.26 -16.94
N PRO A 39 17.64 -1.58 -17.30
CA PRO A 39 17.10 -1.61 -18.65
C PRO A 39 18.09 -1.16 -19.74
N PHE A 40 18.99 -0.21 -19.43
CA PHE A 40 20.02 0.21 -20.36
C PHE A 40 21.02 -0.92 -20.67
N VAL A 41 21.47 -1.62 -19.63
CA VAL A 41 22.36 -2.80 -19.79
C VAL A 41 21.65 -3.95 -20.53
N ILE A 42 20.34 -4.15 -20.28
CA ILE A 42 19.54 -5.14 -21.02
C ILE A 42 19.43 -4.77 -22.50
N GLY A 43 19.28 -3.49 -22.82
CA GLY A 43 19.31 -3.00 -24.20
C GLY A 43 20.64 -3.32 -24.89
N GLU A 44 21.77 -3.11 -24.20
CA GLU A 44 23.11 -3.40 -24.73
C GLU A 44 23.34 -4.90 -24.92
N ILE A 45 22.83 -5.75 -24.02
CA ILE A 45 22.83 -7.21 -24.20
C ILE A 45 22.04 -7.60 -25.44
N THR A 46 20.86 -6.98 -25.63
CA THR A 46 20.00 -7.27 -26.77
C THR A 46 20.67 -6.90 -28.09
N THR A 47 21.26 -5.70 -28.19
CA THR A 47 22.01 -5.27 -29.39
C THR A 47 23.20 -6.16 -29.67
N THR A 48 23.96 -6.57 -28.64
CA THR A 48 25.09 -7.49 -28.80
C THR A 48 24.64 -8.88 -29.28
N LEU A 49 23.49 -9.37 -28.80
CA LEU A 49 22.89 -10.61 -29.29
C LEU A 49 22.51 -10.54 -30.78
N PHE A 50 21.87 -9.46 -31.20
CA PHE A 50 21.52 -9.26 -32.60
C PHE A 50 22.77 -9.18 -33.51
N ALA A 51 23.81 -8.43 -33.07
CA ALA A 51 25.06 -8.38 -33.78
C ALA A 51 25.74 -9.76 -33.90
N SER A 52 25.69 -10.56 -32.81
CA SER A 52 26.23 -11.94 -32.81
C SER A 52 25.55 -12.85 -33.83
N ILE A 53 24.23 -12.69 -34.02
CA ILE A 53 23.47 -13.46 -35.01
C ILE A 53 23.81 -13.01 -36.43
N GLN A 54 23.98 -11.71 -36.64
CA GLN A 54 24.29 -11.14 -37.95
C GLN A 54 25.68 -11.52 -38.42
N ASP A 55 26.67 -11.50 -37.49
CA ASP A 55 28.08 -11.80 -37.78
C ASP A 55 28.41 -13.30 -37.81
N GLY A 56 27.45 -14.17 -37.41
CA GLY A 56 27.65 -15.61 -37.28
C GLY A 56 28.67 -15.99 -36.19
N ARG A 57 29.02 -15.07 -35.32
CA ARG A 57 29.98 -15.27 -34.21
C ARG A 57 29.32 -14.84 -32.88
N PHE A 58 29.35 -15.72 -31.92
CA PHE A 58 28.76 -15.48 -30.60
C PHE A 58 29.75 -14.77 -29.66
N TYR A 59 29.42 -13.56 -29.20
CA TYR A 59 30.26 -12.72 -28.34
C TYR A 59 30.09 -13.09 -26.85
N TRP A 60 30.39 -14.34 -26.48
CA TRP A 60 30.18 -14.87 -25.13
C TRP A 60 30.82 -14.05 -24.03
N LYS A 61 32.06 -13.54 -24.26
CA LYS A 61 32.77 -12.74 -23.28
C LYS A 61 32.09 -11.42 -22.98
N THR A 62 31.62 -10.72 -23.99
CA THR A 62 30.92 -9.43 -23.85
C THR A 62 29.57 -9.61 -23.16
N ILE A 63 28.79 -10.60 -23.59
CA ILE A 63 27.50 -10.90 -22.98
C ILE A 63 27.67 -11.33 -21.51
N GLY A 64 28.66 -12.18 -21.21
CA GLY A 64 28.97 -12.61 -19.84
C GLY A 64 29.35 -11.43 -18.93
N THR A 65 30.14 -10.48 -19.45
CA THR A 65 30.50 -9.27 -18.71
C THR A 65 29.29 -8.38 -18.44
N LEU A 66 28.43 -8.17 -19.42
CA LEU A 66 27.19 -7.38 -19.26
C LEU A 66 26.23 -8.02 -18.26
N LEU A 67 26.12 -9.36 -18.26
CA LEU A 67 25.32 -10.08 -17.26
C LEU A 67 25.88 -9.93 -15.85
N LEU A 68 27.20 -9.99 -15.68
CA LEU A 68 27.82 -9.75 -14.37
C LEU A 68 27.60 -8.31 -13.88
N ILE A 69 27.68 -7.34 -14.78
CA ILE A 69 27.34 -5.93 -14.47
C ILE A 69 25.88 -5.83 -14.03
N LEU A 70 24.95 -6.46 -14.75
CA LEU A 70 23.53 -6.45 -14.44
C LEU A 70 23.25 -7.06 -13.05
N ILE A 71 23.87 -8.19 -12.75
CA ILE A 71 23.76 -8.83 -11.41
C ILE A 71 24.29 -7.89 -10.33
N GLY A 72 25.44 -7.24 -10.58
CA GLY A 72 26.02 -6.26 -9.65
C GLY A 72 25.12 -5.08 -9.39
N LEU A 73 24.51 -4.50 -10.45
CA LEU A 73 23.55 -3.39 -10.32
C LEU A 73 22.34 -3.76 -9.48
N TYR A 74 21.74 -4.94 -9.72
CA TYR A 74 20.61 -5.40 -8.93
C TYR A 74 21.00 -5.69 -7.48
N PHE A 75 22.17 -6.30 -7.25
CA PHE A 75 22.65 -6.62 -5.91
C PHE A 75 22.86 -5.34 -5.08
N ILE A 76 23.51 -4.33 -5.65
CA ILE A 76 23.70 -3.01 -5.01
C ILE A 76 22.34 -2.34 -4.76
N SER A 77 21.44 -2.32 -5.74
CA SER A 77 20.11 -1.77 -5.60
C SER A 77 19.35 -2.43 -4.43
N GLN A 78 19.43 -3.75 -4.30
CA GLN A 78 18.77 -4.47 -3.20
C GLN A 78 19.37 -4.16 -1.83
N ILE A 79 20.66 -3.97 -1.71
CA ILE A 79 21.30 -3.54 -0.44
C ILE A 79 20.75 -2.19 -0.01
N PHE A 80 20.70 -1.20 -0.89
CA PHE A 80 20.15 0.12 -0.56
C PHE A 80 18.65 0.08 -0.29
N SER A 81 17.90 -0.75 -0.98
CA SER A 81 16.48 -0.99 -0.71
C SER A 81 16.24 -1.60 0.69
N LEU A 82 17.07 -2.53 1.11
CA LEU A 82 17.02 -3.08 2.47
C LEU A 82 17.35 -2.03 3.53
N LEU A 83 18.39 -1.23 3.33
CA LEU A 83 18.76 -0.13 4.24
C LEU A 83 17.62 0.90 4.35
N GLN A 84 16.98 1.24 3.24
CA GLN A 84 15.79 2.08 3.19
C GLN A 84 14.64 1.46 4.00
N GLY A 85 14.36 0.17 3.82
CA GLY A 85 13.31 -0.55 4.55
C GLY A 85 13.54 -0.54 6.06
N PHE A 86 14.76 -0.83 6.51
CA PHE A 86 15.13 -0.76 7.92
C PHE A 86 15.01 0.66 8.48
N GLY A 87 15.41 1.68 7.71
CA GLY A 87 15.27 3.07 8.09
C GLY A 87 13.80 3.45 8.28
N MET A 88 12.95 3.02 7.36
CA MET A 88 11.51 3.29 7.39
C MET A 88 10.81 2.56 8.55
N ALA A 89 11.16 1.30 8.80
CA ALA A 89 10.63 0.54 9.93
C ALA A 89 10.93 1.22 11.27
N LYS A 90 12.16 1.76 11.45
CA LYS A 90 12.52 2.52 12.65
C LYS A 90 11.74 3.83 12.79
N ILE A 91 11.45 4.52 11.69
CA ILE A 91 10.63 5.75 11.69
C ILE A 91 9.21 5.40 12.13
N THR A 92 8.62 4.39 11.49
CA THR A 92 7.24 3.97 11.79
C THR A 92 7.10 3.50 13.24
N ALA A 93 8.02 2.66 13.72
CA ALA A 93 8.02 2.23 15.13
C ALA A 93 8.07 3.42 16.10
N GLY A 94 8.93 4.41 15.86
CA GLY A 94 9.01 5.59 16.71
C GLY A 94 7.78 6.51 16.63
N VAL A 95 7.14 6.61 15.46
CA VAL A 95 5.87 7.32 15.31
C VAL A 95 4.77 6.62 16.10
N MET A 96 4.71 5.27 16.04
CA MET A 96 3.71 4.48 16.74
C MET A 96 3.90 4.52 18.25
N GLU A 97 5.14 4.49 18.73
CA GLU A 97 5.47 4.69 20.16
C GLU A 97 4.93 6.04 20.65
N THR A 98 5.21 7.12 19.90
CA THR A 98 4.72 8.46 20.25
C THR A 98 3.18 8.51 20.21
N LEU A 99 2.54 7.88 19.23
CA LEU A 99 1.09 7.84 19.13
C LEU A 99 0.45 7.07 20.31
N ARG A 100 1.04 5.93 20.69
CA ARG A 100 0.56 5.17 21.86
C ARG A 100 0.71 5.96 23.16
N GLN A 101 1.83 6.67 23.35
CA GLN A 101 2.02 7.56 24.50
C GLN A 101 0.98 8.69 24.53
N ASP A 102 0.72 9.34 23.38
CA ASP A 102 -0.30 10.40 23.27
C ASP A 102 -1.71 9.89 23.59
N ILE A 103 -2.02 8.64 23.19
CA ILE A 103 -3.31 8.00 23.52
C ILE A 103 -3.39 7.71 25.01
N ASP A 104 -2.35 7.12 25.60
CA ASP A 104 -2.27 6.81 27.02
C ASP A 104 -2.42 8.07 27.89
N ASP A 105 -1.64 9.12 27.60
CA ASP A 105 -1.76 10.42 28.22
C ASP A 105 -3.16 11.03 28.09
N LYS A 106 -3.80 10.85 26.94
CA LYS A 106 -5.16 11.33 26.72
C LYS A 106 -6.15 10.57 27.57
N MET A 107 -6.01 9.26 27.66
CA MET A 107 -6.88 8.42 28.48
C MET A 107 -6.81 8.81 29.97
N HIS A 108 -5.63 9.04 30.51
CA HIS A 108 -5.49 9.49 31.89
C HIS A 108 -6.13 10.87 32.18
N ARG A 109 -6.38 11.67 31.13
CA ARG A 109 -7.02 13.00 31.24
C ARG A 109 -8.51 13.01 30.87
N LEU A 110 -9.07 11.88 30.45
CA LEU A 110 -10.50 11.79 30.16
C LEU A 110 -11.31 11.83 31.45
N LYS A 111 -12.49 12.45 31.39
CA LYS A 111 -13.43 12.49 32.50
C LYS A 111 -14.03 11.09 32.74
N LEU A 112 -14.40 10.80 33.97
CA LEU A 112 -15.01 9.52 34.35
C LEU A 112 -16.30 9.25 33.54
N GLU A 113 -17.06 10.27 33.22
CA GLU A 113 -18.25 10.24 32.36
C GLU A 113 -18.00 9.52 31.00
N TYR A 114 -16.79 9.65 30.45
CA TYR A 114 -16.42 8.96 29.21
C TYR A 114 -16.36 7.44 29.43
N TYR A 115 -15.81 7.00 30.53
CA TYR A 115 -15.70 5.57 30.88
C TYR A 115 -17.04 4.97 31.27
N ASP A 116 -17.96 5.76 31.80
CA ASP A 116 -19.33 5.34 32.15
C ASP A 116 -20.21 5.19 30.89
N THR A 117 -19.92 5.95 29.83
CA THR A 117 -20.71 5.95 28.58
C THR A 117 -20.18 5.03 27.49
N HIS A 118 -18.95 4.52 27.63
CA HIS A 118 -18.34 3.62 26.65
C HIS A 118 -17.97 2.29 27.29
N THR A 119 -18.15 1.19 26.57
CA THR A 119 -17.77 -0.13 27.09
C THR A 119 -16.25 -0.28 27.17
N HIS A 120 -15.77 -1.03 28.15
CA HIS A 120 -14.34 -1.34 28.24
C HIS A 120 -13.82 -2.03 26.97
N GLY A 121 -14.63 -2.84 26.30
CA GLY A 121 -14.30 -3.48 25.03
C GLY A 121 -14.09 -2.49 23.90
N ASP A 122 -14.94 -1.45 23.79
CA ASP A 122 -14.77 -0.41 22.75
C ASP A 122 -13.48 0.37 22.97
N ILE A 123 -13.20 0.77 24.21
CA ILE A 123 -11.97 1.48 24.56
C ILE A 123 -10.73 0.63 24.25
N LEU A 124 -10.74 -0.63 24.64
CA LEU A 124 -9.66 -1.56 24.38
C LEU A 124 -9.45 -1.80 22.88
N SER A 125 -10.54 -1.91 22.12
CA SER A 125 -10.49 -2.06 20.65
C SER A 125 -9.81 -0.88 19.98
N VAL A 126 -10.10 0.35 20.39
CA VAL A 126 -9.45 1.55 19.86
C VAL A 126 -7.94 1.54 20.15
N ILE A 127 -7.54 1.17 21.38
CA ILE A 127 -6.13 1.20 21.78
C ILE A 127 -5.31 0.10 21.12
N THR A 128 -5.90 -1.07 20.90
CA THR A 128 -5.20 -2.22 20.32
C THR A 128 -5.42 -2.31 18.81
N ASN A 129 -6.64 -2.57 18.37
CA ASN A 129 -6.94 -2.88 16.97
C ASN A 129 -6.78 -1.68 16.05
N ASP A 130 -7.28 -0.50 16.44
CA ASP A 130 -7.21 0.69 15.59
C ASP A 130 -5.77 1.20 15.49
N VAL A 131 -5.03 1.20 16.60
CA VAL A 131 -3.61 1.58 16.61
C VAL A 131 -2.77 0.62 15.78
N ASP A 132 -3.00 -0.70 15.88
CA ASP A 132 -2.29 -1.68 15.07
C ASP A 132 -2.68 -1.59 13.58
N THR A 133 -3.92 -1.26 13.25
CA THR A 133 -4.36 -0.97 11.88
C THR A 133 -3.64 0.25 11.32
N ILE A 134 -3.52 1.33 12.10
CA ILE A 134 -2.74 2.51 11.72
C ILE A 134 -1.27 2.15 11.52
N ASN A 135 -0.68 1.36 12.42
CA ASN A 135 0.71 0.90 12.32
C ASN A 135 0.96 0.15 11.01
N ASN A 136 0.16 -0.86 10.71
CA ASN A 136 0.29 -1.67 9.51
C ASN A 136 0.10 -0.81 8.24
N THR A 137 -0.90 0.05 8.23
CA THR A 137 -1.18 0.96 7.12
C THR A 137 -0.05 1.96 6.90
N MET A 138 0.48 2.56 7.97
CA MET A 138 1.61 3.49 7.87
C MET A 138 2.90 2.79 7.43
N SER A 139 3.22 1.63 8.01
CA SER A 139 4.45 0.90 7.69
C SER A 139 4.51 0.49 6.21
N GLN A 140 3.42 -0.01 5.67
CA GLN A 140 3.35 -0.48 4.28
C GLN A 140 3.19 0.67 3.29
N ASN A 141 2.21 1.53 3.50
CA ASN A 141 1.85 2.55 2.52
C ASN A 141 2.84 3.71 2.48
N LEU A 142 3.38 4.14 3.64
CA LEU A 142 4.34 5.24 3.65
C LEU A 142 5.66 4.84 2.96
N THR A 143 6.15 3.63 3.21
CA THR A 143 7.31 3.08 2.50
C THR A 143 7.04 2.98 1.00
N ALA A 144 5.88 2.41 0.63
CA ALA A 144 5.48 2.26 -0.77
C ALA A 144 5.38 3.62 -1.48
N ILE A 145 4.74 4.62 -0.88
CA ILE A 145 4.60 5.96 -1.45
C ILE A 145 5.98 6.59 -1.72
N VAL A 146 6.89 6.54 -0.73
CA VAL A 146 8.24 7.10 -0.86
C VAL A 146 9.00 6.38 -1.98
N THR A 147 9.02 5.05 -1.96
CA THR A 147 9.75 4.26 -2.97
C THR A 147 9.18 4.49 -4.36
N GLN A 148 7.86 4.37 -4.52
CA GLN A 148 7.21 4.51 -5.84
C GLN A 148 7.36 5.92 -6.42
N ALA A 149 7.30 6.97 -5.58
CA ALA A 149 7.48 8.34 -6.04
C ALA A 149 8.91 8.56 -6.58
N VAL A 150 9.93 8.09 -5.85
CA VAL A 150 11.34 8.21 -6.29
C VAL A 150 11.60 7.37 -7.54
N THR A 151 11.07 6.14 -7.58
CA THR A 151 11.20 5.24 -8.73
C THR A 151 10.51 5.81 -9.97
N ALA A 152 9.29 6.30 -9.84
CA ALA A 152 8.54 6.90 -10.94
C ALA A 152 9.27 8.14 -11.51
N ALA A 153 9.80 9.00 -10.63
CA ALA A 153 10.58 10.16 -11.03
C ALA A 153 11.88 9.74 -11.75
N GLY A 154 12.59 8.73 -11.22
CA GLY A 154 13.81 8.21 -11.82
C GLY A 154 13.59 7.60 -13.21
N ILE A 155 12.58 6.75 -13.36
CA ILE A 155 12.19 6.15 -14.64
C ILE A 155 11.79 7.24 -15.64
N PHE A 156 10.99 8.23 -15.21
CA PHE A 156 10.58 9.32 -16.08
C PHE A 156 11.76 10.14 -16.60
N LEU A 157 12.71 10.52 -15.73
CA LEU A 157 13.93 11.23 -16.11
C LEU A 157 14.77 10.43 -17.10
N MET A 158 14.92 9.12 -16.87
CA MET A 158 15.64 8.23 -17.79
C MET A 158 14.96 8.15 -19.15
N MET A 159 13.65 7.98 -19.20
CA MET A 159 12.90 7.92 -20.46
C MET A 159 13.07 9.19 -21.29
N VAL A 160 13.01 10.36 -20.65
CA VAL A 160 13.22 11.65 -21.32
C VAL A 160 14.65 11.75 -21.85
N SER A 161 15.64 11.22 -21.11
CA SER A 161 17.06 11.24 -21.53
C SER A 161 17.34 10.31 -22.72
N ILE A 162 16.68 9.14 -22.81
CA ILE A 162 16.89 8.18 -23.89
C ILE A 162 16.14 8.60 -25.15
N SER A 163 14.86 8.93 -25.03
CA SER A 163 14.02 9.29 -26.18
C SER A 163 12.88 10.23 -25.77
N PRO A 164 13.06 11.56 -25.94
CA PRO A 164 12.03 12.54 -25.62
C PRO A 164 10.72 12.31 -26.39
N LYS A 165 10.81 11.83 -27.64
CA LYS A 165 9.62 11.56 -28.48
C LYS A 165 8.78 10.43 -27.93
N LEU A 166 9.39 9.33 -27.46
CA LEU A 166 8.67 8.20 -26.86
C LEU A 166 8.14 8.53 -25.47
N SER A 167 8.76 9.47 -24.76
CA SER A 167 8.32 9.89 -23.42
C SER A 167 6.97 10.61 -23.42
N VAL A 168 6.49 11.08 -24.56
CA VAL A 168 5.15 11.66 -24.71
C VAL A 168 4.04 10.62 -24.46
N ILE A 169 4.30 9.35 -24.81
CA ILE A 169 3.31 8.28 -24.66
C ILE A 169 2.90 8.11 -23.18
N PRO A 170 3.79 7.85 -22.21
CA PRO A 170 3.40 7.74 -20.80
C PRO A 170 2.87 9.05 -20.22
N ILE A 171 3.31 10.23 -20.69
CA ILE A 171 2.73 11.52 -20.25
C ILE A 171 1.21 11.58 -20.54
N ILE A 172 0.77 10.99 -21.63
CA ILE A 172 -0.65 10.93 -21.99
C ILE A 172 -1.35 9.75 -21.29
N LEU A 173 -0.70 8.56 -21.26
CA LEU A 173 -1.30 7.34 -20.73
C LEU A 173 -1.49 7.38 -19.21
N VAL A 174 -0.55 7.99 -18.47
CA VAL A 174 -0.65 8.04 -17.00
C VAL A 174 -1.85 8.85 -16.53
N PRO A 175 -2.09 10.09 -16.99
CA PRO A 175 -3.32 10.81 -16.63
C PRO A 175 -4.60 10.09 -17.08
N LEU A 176 -4.60 9.50 -18.28
CA LEU A 176 -5.76 8.77 -18.79
C LEU A 176 -6.08 7.54 -17.93
N SER A 177 -5.06 6.79 -17.50
CA SER A 177 -5.23 5.65 -16.59
C SER A 177 -5.72 6.08 -15.21
N LEU A 178 -5.21 7.21 -14.68
CA LEU A 178 -5.67 7.77 -13.41
C LEU A 178 -7.14 8.22 -13.46
N LEU A 179 -7.54 8.87 -14.55
CA LEU A 179 -8.95 9.27 -14.77
C LEU A 179 -9.87 8.05 -14.89
N SER A 180 -9.45 7.01 -15.62
CA SER A 180 -10.19 5.74 -15.72
C SER A 180 -10.33 5.07 -14.37
N ALA A 181 -9.23 4.96 -13.60
CA ALA A 181 -9.25 4.38 -12.27
C ALA A 181 -10.15 5.17 -11.31
N ALA A 182 -10.10 6.51 -11.34
CA ALA A 182 -10.97 7.35 -10.52
C ALA A 182 -12.45 7.16 -10.86
N LYS A 183 -12.79 7.04 -12.16
CA LYS A 183 -14.17 6.76 -12.60
C LYS A 183 -14.62 5.37 -12.15
N MET A 184 -13.77 4.35 -12.29
CA MET A 184 -14.05 2.99 -11.82
C MET A 184 -14.24 2.93 -10.30
N MET A 185 -13.37 3.59 -9.53
CA MET A 185 -13.51 3.64 -8.06
C MET A 185 -14.83 4.29 -7.63
N LYS A 186 -15.24 5.39 -8.28
CA LYS A 186 -16.52 6.05 -7.99
C LYS A 186 -17.71 5.14 -8.28
N LEU A 187 -17.66 4.40 -9.38
CA LEU A 187 -18.71 3.46 -9.75
C LEU A 187 -18.74 2.26 -8.80
N SER A 188 -17.60 1.65 -8.55
CA SER A 188 -17.46 0.50 -7.65
C SER A 188 -17.84 0.83 -6.22
N GLY A 189 -17.55 2.06 -5.74
CA GLY A 189 -17.92 2.50 -4.40
C GLY A 189 -19.44 2.47 -4.16
N THR A 190 -20.24 2.80 -5.16
CA THR A 190 -21.71 2.72 -5.05
C THR A 190 -22.18 1.27 -4.91
N TYR A 191 -21.63 0.35 -5.69
CA TYR A 191 -21.96 -1.08 -5.61
C TYR A 191 -21.46 -1.69 -4.32
N TYR A 192 -20.26 -1.33 -3.86
CA TYR A 192 -19.69 -1.78 -2.59
C TYR A 192 -20.55 -1.37 -1.39
N ASN A 193 -21.00 -0.11 -1.35
CA ASN A 193 -21.89 0.37 -0.28
C ASN A 193 -23.21 -0.39 -0.26
N ARG A 194 -23.78 -0.66 -1.44
CA ARG A 194 -25.01 -1.46 -1.56
C ARG A 194 -24.80 -2.90 -1.10
N GLN A 195 -23.68 -3.52 -1.47
CA GLN A 195 -23.29 -4.85 -1.02
C GLN A 195 -23.17 -4.89 0.51
N GLN A 196 -22.50 -3.91 1.13
CA GLN A 196 -22.36 -3.84 2.59
C GLN A 196 -23.72 -3.69 3.30
N GLN A 197 -24.63 -2.89 2.73
CA GLN A 197 -25.99 -2.78 3.26
C GLN A 197 -26.74 -4.11 3.21
N LEU A 198 -26.67 -4.81 2.07
CA LEU A 198 -27.30 -6.12 1.91
C LEU A 198 -26.70 -7.18 2.84
N LEU A 199 -25.37 -7.18 2.99
CA LEU A 199 -24.70 -8.06 3.96
C LEU A 199 -25.10 -7.75 5.40
N GLY A 200 -25.24 -6.47 5.76
CA GLY A 200 -25.75 -6.07 7.07
C GLY A 200 -27.17 -6.56 7.31
N THR A 201 -28.06 -6.43 6.33
CA THR A 201 -29.44 -6.95 6.40
C THR A 201 -29.45 -8.47 6.53
N LEU A 202 -28.62 -9.17 5.75
CA LEU A 202 -28.50 -10.63 5.81
C LEU A 202 -28.00 -11.10 7.18
N ASN A 203 -26.95 -10.47 7.70
CA ASN A 203 -26.40 -10.80 9.01
C ASN A 203 -27.42 -10.56 10.13
N GLY A 204 -28.15 -9.44 10.09
CA GLY A 204 -29.24 -9.16 11.04
C GLY A 204 -30.35 -10.20 10.96
N TYR A 205 -30.73 -10.64 9.77
CA TYR A 205 -31.71 -11.70 9.59
C TYR A 205 -31.22 -13.05 10.14
N ILE A 206 -29.95 -13.41 9.89
CA ILE A 206 -29.34 -14.62 10.43
C ILE A 206 -29.35 -14.57 11.97
N GLU A 207 -28.98 -13.45 12.55
CA GLU A 207 -28.97 -13.26 14.01
C GLU A 207 -30.36 -13.38 14.61
N GLU A 208 -31.38 -12.77 13.98
CA GLU A 208 -32.79 -12.88 14.40
C GLU A 208 -33.29 -14.34 14.37
N ILE A 209 -33.02 -15.07 13.27
CA ILE A 209 -33.38 -16.48 13.13
C ILE A 209 -32.64 -17.35 14.17
N TYR A 210 -31.37 -17.05 14.42
CA TYR A 210 -30.57 -17.80 15.41
C TYR A 210 -31.07 -17.58 16.82
N HIS A 211 -31.36 -16.34 17.21
CA HIS A 211 -31.97 -16.02 18.50
C HIS A 211 -33.41 -16.58 18.65
N GLY A 212 -34.18 -16.57 17.55
CA GLY A 212 -35.54 -17.10 17.49
C GLY A 212 -35.62 -18.59 17.14
N HIS A 213 -34.53 -19.35 17.18
CA HIS A 213 -34.45 -20.73 16.68
C HIS A 213 -35.52 -21.66 17.31
N GLN A 214 -35.80 -21.54 18.61
CA GLN A 214 -36.83 -22.30 19.28
C GLN A 214 -38.22 -22.03 18.72
N VAL A 215 -38.52 -20.78 18.39
CA VAL A 215 -39.80 -20.36 17.79
C VAL A 215 -39.92 -20.91 16.36
N VAL A 216 -38.84 -20.80 15.57
CA VAL A 216 -38.78 -21.35 14.21
C VAL A 216 -39.01 -22.86 14.19
N GLN A 217 -38.46 -23.60 15.16
CA GLN A 217 -38.69 -25.05 15.32
C GLN A 217 -40.15 -25.38 15.70
N THR A 218 -40.70 -24.65 16.68
CA THR A 218 -42.04 -24.88 17.18
C THR A 218 -43.10 -24.67 16.08
N PHE A 219 -42.93 -23.68 15.23
CA PHE A 219 -43.86 -23.38 14.13
C PHE A 219 -43.50 -24.05 12.79
N HIS A 220 -42.53 -24.97 12.75
CA HIS A 220 -42.05 -25.66 11.55
C HIS A 220 -41.69 -24.73 10.36
N TYR A 221 -41.12 -23.57 10.66
CA TYR A 221 -40.85 -22.50 9.70
C TYR A 221 -39.48 -22.62 9.00
N GLN A 222 -38.71 -23.72 9.24
CA GLN A 222 -37.35 -23.94 8.79
C GLN A 222 -37.19 -23.83 7.25
N LYS A 223 -38.11 -24.42 6.49
CA LYS A 223 -38.07 -24.41 5.01
C LYS A 223 -38.17 -22.99 4.45
N ARG A 224 -38.94 -22.11 5.06
CA ARG A 224 -39.11 -20.72 4.63
C ARG A 224 -37.91 -19.85 4.96
N CYS A 225 -37.25 -20.12 6.08
CA CYS A 225 -35.97 -19.48 6.45
C CYS A 225 -34.84 -19.83 5.44
N LEU A 226 -34.79 -21.11 5.00
CA LEU A 226 -33.81 -21.57 4.00
C LEU A 226 -34.06 -20.97 2.61
N LEU A 227 -35.29 -20.78 2.19
CA LEU A 227 -35.65 -20.15 0.93
C LEU A 227 -35.16 -18.68 0.87
N TYR A 228 -35.27 -17.94 1.96
CA TYR A 228 -34.82 -16.54 2.03
C TYR A 228 -33.31 -16.38 1.92
N THR A 229 -32.53 -17.37 2.37
CA THR A 229 -31.06 -17.39 2.22
C THR A 229 -30.64 -17.86 0.84
N SER A 230 -31.45 -18.71 0.17
CA SER A 230 -31.16 -19.22 -1.18
C SER A 230 -31.47 -18.21 -2.28
N ASP A 231 -32.49 -17.38 -2.13
CA ASP A 231 -32.84 -16.34 -3.11
C ASP A 231 -31.96 -15.07 -2.98
N ALA A 232 -31.16 -14.96 -1.90
CA ALA A 232 -30.22 -13.86 -1.69
C ALA A 232 -28.80 -14.15 -2.19
N ALA A 233 -28.51 -15.36 -2.68
CA ALA A 233 -27.24 -15.79 -3.27
C ALA A 233 -27.29 -15.78 -4.79
#